data_a1ab6f60ac8a014ff7cd3fc123b39b6f
#
_entry.id   a1ab6f60ac8a014ff7cd3fc123b39b6f
#
_cell.length_a   1.000
_cell.length_b   1.000
_cell.length_c   1.000
_cell.angle_alpha   90.00
_cell.angle_beta   90.00
_cell.angle_gamma   90.00
#
_symmetry.space_group_name_H-M   'P 1'
#
loop_
_entity.id
_entity.type
_entity.pdbx_description
1 polymer ?
#
loop_
_entity_poly.entity_id
_entity_poly.type
_entity_poly.pdbx_seq_one_letter_code
_entity_poly.pdbx_strand_id
1 'polypeptide(L)'
;MLYLLDANVLIDAERDYYPMERVPEFWEWLESVGKNGNVAIPVEVHEEINDGRGALANWAKLDSIKSVLLFQEEADVSLVSRVIDNGYASDLTDDEVVTIGRDPFLIAYALKDVAARCVVTTEVSKPKKRRANRHLPDVCRDLGVRCCNTFQFVRALNFSTKWNS
;
A
#
# COMPACT_ATOMS: atom_id res chain seq x y z
N MET A 1 -13.00 5.60 5.85
CA MET A 1 -11.93 5.54 4.81
C MET A 1 -11.04 4.35 5.13
N LEU A 2 -10.88 3.43 4.19
CA LEU A 2 -9.93 2.33 4.27
C LEU A 2 -8.64 2.73 3.53
N TYR A 3 -7.52 2.70 4.22
CA TYR A 3 -6.20 2.96 3.67
C TYR A 3 -5.53 1.65 3.26
N LEU A 4 -5.17 1.52 1.99
CA LEU A 4 -4.47 0.37 1.42
C LEU A 4 -2.99 0.71 1.29
N LEU A 5 -2.14 -0.01 2.01
CA LEU A 5 -0.72 0.29 2.11
C LEU A 5 0.07 -0.37 0.97
N ASP A 6 0.95 0.42 0.34
CA ASP A 6 2.04 -0.04 -0.50
C ASP A 6 3.17 -0.62 0.38
N ALA A 7 3.92 -1.59 -0.13
CA ALA A 7 5.03 -2.23 0.58
C ALA A 7 6.07 -1.22 1.07
N ASN A 8 6.41 -0.23 0.25
CA ASN A 8 7.39 0.79 0.59
C ASN A 8 7.00 1.62 1.81
N VAL A 9 5.70 1.78 2.11
CA VAL A 9 5.24 2.46 3.34
C VAL A 9 5.78 1.77 4.59
N LEU A 10 5.71 0.44 4.63
CA LEU A 10 6.16 -0.38 5.76
C LEU A 10 7.68 -0.58 5.74
N ILE A 11 8.27 -0.75 4.56
CA ILE A 11 9.73 -0.88 4.39
C ILE A 11 10.43 0.40 4.86
N ASP A 12 9.98 1.57 4.42
CA ASP A 12 10.56 2.85 4.81
C ASP A 12 10.27 3.19 6.28
N ALA A 13 9.09 2.78 6.80
CA ALA A 13 8.78 2.93 8.22
C ALA A 13 9.78 2.17 9.09
N GLU A 14 10.02 0.89 8.81
CA GLU A 14 10.98 0.08 9.59
C GLU A 14 12.42 0.56 9.42
N ARG A 15 12.82 0.92 8.22
CA ARG A 15 14.20 1.31 7.93
C ARG A 15 14.55 2.71 8.45
N ASP A 16 13.65 3.69 8.26
CA ASP A 16 14.01 5.10 8.35
C ASP A 16 13.25 5.87 9.43
N TYR A 17 11.94 5.61 9.63
CA TYR A 17 11.09 6.50 10.43
C TYR A 17 10.67 5.91 11.77
N TYR A 18 10.28 4.65 11.79
CA TYR A 18 9.68 3.99 12.95
C TYR A 18 10.24 2.57 13.14
N PRO A 19 11.58 2.39 13.31
CA PRO A 19 12.14 1.07 13.57
C PRO A 19 11.44 0.39 14.76
N MET A 20 11.06 -0.88 14.61
CA MET A 20 10.28 -1.62 15.64
C MET A 20 10.97 -1.61 17.01
N GLU A 21 12.31 -1.67 17.03
CA GLU A 21 13.09 -1.63 18.26
C GLU A 21 13.07 -0.27 18.96
N ARG A 22 12.77 0.83 18.25
CA ARG A 22 12.87 2.20 18.74
C ARG A 22 11.53 2.87 18.90
N VAL A 23 10.58 2.56 18.02
CA VAL A 23 9.25 3.17 17.99
C VAL A 23 8.19 2.07 17.84
N PRO A 24 8.10 1.11 18.79
CA PRO A 24 7.11 0.03 18.73
C PRO A 24 5.68 0.54 18.70
N GLU A 25 5.43 1.76 19.24
CA GLU A 25 4.11 2.39 19.30
C GLU A 25 3.50 2.59 17.91
N PHE A 26 4.31 2.78 16.86
CA PHE A 26 3.80 2.89 15.49
C PHE A 26 3.18 1.57 15.03
N TRP A 27 3.82 0.45 15.32
CA TRP A 27 3.38 -0.88 14.90
C TRP A 27 2.16 -1.35 15.71
N GLU A 28 2.12 -1.09 17.00
CA GLU A 28 0.97 -1.34 17.86
C GLU A 28 -0.25 -0.50 17.42
N TRP A 29 -0.02 0.79 17.09
CA TRP A 29 -1.05 1.65 16.53
C TRP A 29 -1.55 1.12 15.19
N LEU A 30 -0.66 0.68 14.30
CA LEU A 30 -1.01 0.14 12.99
C LEU A 30 -1.91 -1.09 13.13
N GLU A 31 -1.60 -1.99 14.06
CA GLU A 31 -2.44 -3.13 14.40
C GLU A 31 -3.83 -2.69 14.89
N SER A 32 -3.88 -1.68 15.75
CA SER A 32 -5.13 -1.15 16.31
C SER A 32 -6.02 -0.55 15.22
N VAL A 33 -5.48 0.26 14.32
CA VAL A 33 -6.27 0.85 13.21
C VAL A 33 -6.64 -0.20 12.15
N GLY A 34 -5.83 -1.24 11.98
CA GLY A 34 -6.16 -2.42 11.17
C GLY A 34 -7.35 -3.19 11.76
N LYS A 35 -7.33 -3.47 13.05
CA LYS A 35 -8.43 -4.11 13.78
C LYS A 35 -9.75 -3.34 13.66
N ASN A 36 -9.67 -2.00 13.57
CA ASN A 36 -10.82 -1.12 13.37
C ASN A 36 -11.29 -1.03 11.90
N GLY A 37 -10.62 -1.72 10.97
CA GLY A 37 -10.95 -1.71 9.54
C GLY A 37 -10.58 -0.42 8.81
N ASN A 38 -9.65 0.38 9.36
CA ASN A 38 -9.20 1.62 8.75
C ASN A 38 -7.97 1.44 7.85
N VAL A 39 -7.24 0.34 8.02
CA VAL A 39 -6.01 0.03 7.28
C VAL A 39 -6.02 -1.43 6.87
N ALA A 40 -5.52 -1.70 5.67
CA ALA A 40 -5.27 -3.06 5.21
C ALA A 40 -4.04 -3.13 4.28
N ILE A 41 -3.46 -4.32 4.21
CA ILE A 41 -2.35 -4.66 3.32
C ILE A 41 -2.90 -5.68 2.31
N PRO A 42 -2.99 -5.34 1.01
CA PRO A 42 -3.35 -6.31 -0.03
C PRO A 42 -2.46 -7.55 -0.01
N VAL A 43 -3.01 -8.69 -0.39
CA VAL A 43 -2.28 -9.97 -0.33
C VAL A 43 -0.99 -9.94 -1.15
N GLU A 44 -1.01 -9.29 -2.31
CA GLU A 44 0.15 -9.16 -3.20
C GLU A 44 1.27 -8.31 -2.56
N VAL A 45 0.89 -7.25 -1.85
CA VAL A 45 1.82 -6.41 -1.09
C VAL A 45 2.37 -7.18 0.12
N HIS A 46 1.52 -7.93 0.81
CA HIS A 46 1.93 -8.75 1.95
C HIS A 46 2.92 -9.85 1.52
N GLU A 47 2.73 -10.48 0.37
CA GLU A 47 3.67 -11.44 -0.19
C GLU A 47 5.03 -10.80 -0.49
N GLU A 48 5.05 -9.60 -1.07
CA GLU A 48 6.30 -8.86 -1.32
C GLU A 48 7.09 -8.62 -0.04
N ILE A 49 6.41 -8.25 1.05
CA ILE A 49 7.05 -8.06 2.37
C ILE A 49 7.56 -9.40 2.92
N ASN A 50 6.79 -10.47 2.76
CA ASN A 50 7.16 -11.81 3.25
C ASN A 50 8.36 -12.41 2.52
N ASP A 51 8.57 -12.08 1.25
CA ASP A 51 9.73 -12.51 0.46
C ASP A 51 11.03 -11.84 0.94
N GLY A 52 10.90 -10.76 1.71
CA GLY A 52 12.01 -10.06 2.35
C GLY A 52 12.58 -10.81 3.57
N ARG A 53 13.53 -10.17 4.23
CA ARG A 53 14.19 -10.66 5.44
C ARG A 53 14.16 -9.61 6.54
N GLY A 54 14.38 -10.04 7.79
CA GLY A 54 14.48 -9.15 8.94
C GLY A 54 13.19 -8.93 9.71
N ALA A 55 13.16 -7.90 10.53
CA ALA A 55 12.10 -7.64 11.49
C ALA A 55 10.73 -7.47 10.83
N LEU A 56 10.65 -6.72 9.73
CA LEU A 56 9.40 -6.47 9.01
C LEU A 56 8.79 -7.77 8.46
N ALA A 57 9.60 -8.60 7.78
CA ALA A 57 9.12 -9.88 7.25
C ALA A 57 8.67 -10.83 8.36
N ASN A 58 9.38 -10.86 9.48
CA ASN A 58 9.01 -11.67 10.63
C ASN A 58 7.70 -11.20 11.27
N TRP A 59 7.53 -9.88 11.42
CA TRP A 59 6.30 -9.26 11.92
C TRP A 59 5.10 -9.57 11.00
N ALA A 60 5.24 -9.39 9.70
CA ALA A 60 4.17 -9.62 8.74
C ALA A 60 3.69 -11.09 8.70
N LYS A 61 4.55 -12.06 9.07
CA LYS A 61 4.23 -13.49 9.12
C LYS A 61 3.38 -13.88 10.34
N LEU A 62 3.32 -13.04 11.37
CA LEU A 62 2.54 -13.34 12.57
C LEU A 62 1.04 -13.46 12.24
N ASP A 63 0.40 -14.50 12.75
CA ASP A 63 -1.03 -14.72 12.50
C ASP A 63 -1.90 -13.62 13.12
N SER A 64 -1.46 -13.02 14.23
CA SER A 64 -2.10 -11.84 14.83
C SER A 64 -2.12 -10.66 13.87
N ILE A 65 -1.03 -10.41 13.15
CA ILE A 65 -0.90 -9.32 12.17
C ILE A 65 -1.76 -9.60 10.94
N LYS A 66 -1.65 -10.80 10.38
CA LYS A 66 -2.47 -11.22 9.24
C LYS A 66 -3.97 -11.10 9.53
N SER A 67 -4.38 -11.48 10.74
CA SER A 67 -5.81 -11.42 11.12
C SER A 67 -6.40 -10.01 11.14
N VAL A 68 -5.59 -8.98 11.34
CA VAL A 68 -6.05 -7.58 11.46
C VAL A 68 -5.65 -6.68 10.30
N LEU A 69 -4.59 -6.99 9.59
CA LEU A 69 -4.05 -6.14 8.51
C LEU A 69 -4.16 -6.75 7.11
N LEU A 70 -4.18 -8.09 6.97
CA LEU A 70 -4.28 -8.68 5.64
C LEU A 70 -5.66 -8.43 5.04
N PHE A 71 -5.69 -7.82 3.86
CA PHE A 71 -6.93 -7.51 3.16
C PHE A 71 -7.57 -8.81 2.63
N GLN A 72 -8.83 -9.05 3.02
CA GLN A 72 -9.51 -10.32 2.76
C GLN A 72 -10.24 -10.39 1.42
N GLU A 73 -10.27 -9.31 0.64
CA GLU A 73 -10.87 -9.33 -0.69
C GLU A 73 -9.93 -9.95 -1.72
N GLU A 74 -10.51 -10.63 -2.70
CA GLU A 74 -9.78 -11.07 -3.89
C GLU A 74 -9.68 -9.93 -4.89
N ALA A 75 -8.57 -9.90 -5.64
CA ALA A 75 -8.36 -8.94 -6.69
C ALA A 75 -9.36 -9.17 -7.84
N ASP A 76 -10.00 -8.10 -8.28
CA ASP A 76 -10.82 -8.11 -9.49
C ASP A 76 -9.91 -8.01 -10.72
N VAL A 77 -9.75 -9.13 -11.44
CA VAL A 77 -8.88 -9.23 -12.61
C VAL A 77 -9.25 -8.21 -13.69
N SER A 78 -10.54 -7.88 -13.83
CA SER A 78 -11.00 -6.90 -14.81
C SER A 78 -10.54 -5.48 -14.44
N LEU A 79 -10.55 -5.14 -13.15
CA LEU A 79 -10.02 -3.88 -12.66
C LEU A 79 -8.50 -3.82 -12.75
N VAL A 80 -7.80 -4.92 -12.47
CA VAL A 80 -6.33 -5.00 -12.67
C VAL A 80 -5.98 -4.73 -14.13
N SER A 81 -6.65 -5.41 -15.09
CA SER A 81 -6.44 -5.16 -16.51
C SER A 81 -6.73 -3.70 -16.89
N ARG A 82 -7.82 -3.13 -16.38
CA ARG A 82 -8.16 -1.72 -16.60
C ARG A 82 -7.08 -0.77 -16.07
N VAL A 83 -6.51 -1.04 -14.90
CA VAL A 83 -5.40 -0.24 -14.35
C VAL A 83 -4.18 -0.32 -15.27
N ILE A 84 -3.83 -1.51 -15.75
CA ILE A 84 -2.70 -1.69 -16.66
C ILE A 84 -2.93 -0.92 -17.95
N ASP A 85 -4.06 -1.16 -18.63
CA ASP A 85 -4.33 -0.59 -19.94
C ASP A 85 -4.47 0.93 -19.93
N ASN A 86 -5.17 1.48 -18.94
CA ASN A 86 -5.47 2.92 -18.87
C ASN A 86 -4.49 3.69 -17.97
N GLY A 87 -3.85 3.01 -17.02
CA GLY A 87 -2.92 3.64 -16.09
C GLY A 87 -1.47 3.60 -16.53
N TYR A 88 -1.06 2.54 -17.21
CA TYR A 88 0.32 2.34 -17.67
C TYR A 88 0.39 2.34 -19.20
N ALA A 89 0.10 1.21 -19.86
CA ALA A 89 -0.07 1.09 -21.30
C ALA A 89 -0.76 -0.24 -21.65
N SER A 90 -1.54 -0.26 -22.75
CA SER A 90 -2.24 -1.46 -23.22
C SER A 90 -1.33 -2.46 -23.95
N ASP A 91 -0.11 -2.07 -24.24
CA ASP A 91 0.87 -2.84 -25.03
C ASP A 91 2.20 -2.99 -24.29
N LEU A 92 2.15 -3.20 -22.95
CA LEU A 92 3.35 -3.43 -22.14
C LEU A 92 4.08 -4.69 -22.62
N THR A 93 5.42 -4.58 -22.67
CA THR A 93 6.30 -5.74 -22.87
C THR A 93 6.41 -6.57 -21.59
N ASP A 94 6.92 -7.80 -21.68
CA ASP A 94 7.11 -8.67 -20.51
C ASP A 94 8.02 -8.02 -19.45
N ASP A 95 9.08 -7.33 -19.86
CA ASP A 95 9.97 -6.59 -18.97
C ASP A 95 9.24 -5.43 -18.28
N GLU A 96 8.37 -4.73 -19.00
CA GLU A 96 7.54 -3.66 -18.44
C GLU A 96 6.51 -4.19 -17.45
N VAL A 97 5.92 -5.36 -17.70
CA VAL A 97 5.00 -6.04 -16.77
C VAL A 97 5.75 -6.39 -15.48
N VAL A 98 6.98 -6.89 -15.57
CA VAL A 98 7.84 -7.13 -14.40
C VAL A 98 8.12 -5.83 -13.65
N THR A 99 8.35 -4.74 -14.37
CA THR A 99 8.67 -3.43 -13.79
C THR A 99 7.51 -2.83 -12.99
N ILE A 100 6.28 -2.91 -13.49
CA ILE A 100 5.10 -2.42 -12.75
C ILE A 100 4.75 -3.29 -11.54
N GLY A 101 5.22 -4.54 -11.54
CA GLY A 101 5.10 -5.46 -10.41
C GLY A 101 3.66 -5.61 -9.91
N ARG A 102 3.45 -5.32 -8.64
CA ARG A 102 2.18 -5.51 -7.92
C ARG A 102 1.32 -4.24 -7.80
N ASP A 103 1.82 -3.10 -8.26
CA ASP A 103 1.12 -1.81 -8.22
C ASP A 103 -0.29 -1.85 -8.82
N PRO A 104 -0.53 -2.52 -9.97
CA PRO A 104 -1.86 -2.58 -10.55
C PRO A 104 -2.90 -3.24 -9.64
N PHE A 105 -2.51 -4.22 -8.81
CA PHE A 105 -3.40 -4.86 -7.85
C PHE A 105 -3.80 -3.87 -6.74
N LEU A 106 -2.83 -3.18 -6.15
CA LEU A 106 -3.06 -2.18 -5.12
C LEU A 106 -4.03 -1.09 -5.59
N ILE A 107 -3.82 -0.58 -6.81
CA ILE A 107 -4.70 0.43 -7.41
C ILE A 107 -6.09 -0.15 -7.73
N ALA A 108 -6.18 -1.39 -8.22
CA ALA A 108 -7.44 -2.05 -8.55
C ALA A 108 -8.33 -2.23 -7.31
N TYR A 109 -7.76 -2.61 -6.17
CA TYR A 109 -8.49 -2.66 -4.91
C TYR A 109 -9.09 -1.30 -4.53
N ALA A 110 -8.34 -0.21 -4.71
CA ALA A 110 -8.85 1.12 -4.42
C ALA A 110 -9.88 1.59 -5.47
N LEU A 111 -9.69 1.23 -6.74
CA LEU A 111 -10.59 1.57 -7.84
C LEU A 111 -11.99 0.94 -7.69
N LYS A 112 -12.09 -0.20 -6.99
CA LYS A 112 -13.36 -0.88 -6.71
C LYS A 112 -14.30 -0.02 -5.85
N ASP A 113 -13.76 0.85 -4.99
CA ASP A 113 -14.54 1.80 -4.18
C ASP A 113 -13.75 3.10 -3.96
N VAL A 114 -13.71 3.96 -4.95
CA VAL A 114 -12.95 5.22 -4.93
C VAL A 114 -13.44 6.21 -3.87
N ALA A 115 -14.67 6.06 -3.39
CA ALA A 115 -15.22 6.92 -2.35
C ALA A 115 -14.73 6.53 -0.95
N ALA A 116 -14.54 5.24 -0.69
CA ALA A 116 -14.21 4.70 0.61
C ALA A 116 -12.75 4.24 0.77
N ARG A 117 -11.95 4.17 -0.31
CA ARG A 117 -10.58 3.65 -0.31
C ARG A 117 -9.55 4.68 -0.74
N CYS A 118 -8.36 4.59 -0.16
CA CYS A 118 -7.22 5.45 -0.47
C CYS A 118 -5.93 4.63 -0.50
N VAL A 119 -5.14 4.77 -1.57
CA VAL A 119 -3.80 4.18 -1.67
C VAL A 119 -2.82 5.01 -0.86
N VAL A 120 -1.97 4.36 -0.07
CA VAL A 120 -0.87 5.00 0.66
C VAL A 120 0.45 4.54 0.06
N THR A 121 1.29 5.48 -0.38
CA THR A 121 2.61 5.17 -0.95
C THR A 121 3.65 6.21 -0.54
N THR A 122 4.91 5.83 -0.56
CA THR A 122 6.05 6.75 -0.39
C THR A 122 6.51 7.36 -1.72
N GLU A 123 5.97 6.88 -2.83
CA GLU A 123 6.33 7.42 -4.14
C GLU A 123 5.90 8.88 -4.31
N VAL A 124 6.72 9.63 -5.00
CA VAL A 124 6.46 11.03 -5.36
C VAL A 124 6.03 11.11 -6.82
N SER A 125 5.04 11.96 -7.10
CA SER A 125 4.56 12.22 -8.46
C SER A 125 5.69 12.62 -9.40
N LYS A 126 5.74 11.96 -10.56
CA LYS A 126 6.65 12.24 -11.67
C LYS A 126 5.88 12.24 -13.00
N PRO A 127 5.10 13.27 -13.30
CA PRO A 127 4.11 13.27 -14.39
C PRO A 127 4.72 13.16 -15.79
N LYS A 128 6.03 13.32 -15.91
CA LYS A 128 6.76 13.14 -17.19
C LYS A 128 7.10 11.67 -17.49
N LYS A 129 7.02 10.80 -16.49
CA LYS A 129 7.26 9.36 -16.68
C LYS A 129 6.11 8.73 -17.46
N ARG A 130 6.45 7.69 -18.25
CA ARG A 130 5.51 7.02 -19.17
C ARG A 130 5.58 5.51 -19.01
N ARG A 131 4.53 4.85 -19.47
CA ARG A 131 4.43 3.38 -19.52
C ARG A 131 4.72 2.75 -18.15
N ALA A 132 5.52 1.70 -18.10
CA ALA A 132 5.90 1.02 -16.86
C ALA A 132 6.69 1.87 -15.85
N ASN A 133 7.25 3.01 -16.27
CA ASN A 133 7.97 3.91 -15.36
C ASN A 133 7.08 4.94 -14.66
N ARG A 134 5.76 4.90 -14.87
CA ARG A 134 4.83 5.80 -14.18
C ARG A 134 4.80 5.50 -12.68
N HIS A 135 4.70 6.56 -11.89
CA HIS A 135 4.61 6.46 -10.44
C HIS A 135 3.17 6.29 -9.98
N LEU A 136 2.97 5.56 -8.88
CA LEU A 136 1.67 5.28 -8.26
C LEU A 136 0.77 6.51 -8.12
N PRO A 137 1.24 7.67 -7.58
CA PRO A 137 0.38 8.85 -7.44
C PRO A 137 -0.16 9.37 -8.77
N ASP A 138 0.63 9.27 -9.84
CA ASP A 138 0.22 9.74 -11.17
C ASP A 138 -0.81 8.81 -11.81
N VAL A 139 -0.65 7.50 -11.65
CA VAL A 139 -1.61 6.51 -12.12
C VAL A 139 -2.92 6.62 -11.34
N CYS A 140 -2.86 6.73 -10.01
CA CYS A 140 -4.04 6.92 -9.16
C CYS A 140 -4.84 8.17 -9.58
N ARG A 141 -4.15 9.30 -9.76
CA ARG A 141 -4.80 10.55 -10.19
C ARG A 141 -5.55 10.38 -11.51
N ASP A 142 -4.92 9.78 -12.51
CA ASP A 142 -5.51 9.65 -13.84
C ASP A 142 -6.69 8.66 -13.87
N LEU A 143 -6.73 7.72 -12.93
CA LEU A 143 -7.84 6.77 -12.74
C LEU A 143 -8.90 7.24 -11.73
N GLY A 144 -8.74 8.43 -11.15
CA GLY A 144 -9.67 8.96 -10.14
C GLY A 144 -9.61 8.25 -8.79
N VAL A 145 -8.51 7.56 -8.49
CA VAL A 145 -8.24 6.88 -7.22
C VAL A 145 -7.57 7.84 -6.23
N ARG A 146 -8.04 7.85 -4.98
CA ARG A 146 -7.41 8.63 -3.92
C ARG A 146 -6.05 8.04 -3.57
N CYS A 147 -5.06 8.92 -3.43
CA CYS A 147 -3.71 8.56 -3.06
C CYS A 147 -3.14 9.58 -2.07
N CYS A 148 -2.44 9.11 -1.05
CA CYS A 148 -1.75 9.96 -0.09
C CYS A 148 -0.38 9.38 0.28
N ASN A 149 0.48 10.22 0.86
CA ASN A 149 1.76 9.77 1.39
C ASN A 149 1.64 9.30 2.85
N THR A 150 2.71 8.68 3.37
CA THR A 150 2.78 8.15 4.74
C THR A 150 2.45 9.23 5.79
N PHE A 151 2.94 10.47 5.62
CA PHE A 151 2.71 11.52 6.60
C PHE A 151 1.26 12.04 6.60
N GLN A 152 0.61 12.07 5.44
CA GLN A 152 -0.82 12.39 5.32
C GLN A 152 -1.66 11.27 5.97
N PHE A 153 -1.30 10.02 5.74
CA PHE A 153 -1.94 8.84 6.32
C PHE A 153 -1.88 8.85 7.85
N VAL A 154 -0.69 9.00 8.44
CA VAL A 154 -0.54 8.99 9.91
C VAL A 154 -1.25 10.17 10.58
N ARG A 155 -1.32 11.33 9.89
CA ARG A 155 -2.11 12.48 10.37
C ARG A 155 -3.61 12.21 10.29
N ALA A 156 -4.08 11.63 9.19
CA ALA A 156 -5.50 11.34 8.99
C ALA A 156 -6.07 10.37 10.04
N LEU A 157 -5.26 9.42 10.49
CA LEU A 157 -5.60 8.47 11.55
C LEU A 157 -5.04 8.86 12.93
N ASN A 158 -4.58 10.09 13.08
CA ASN A 158 -4.17 10.70 14.34
C ASN A 158 -3.11 9.91 15.12
N PHE A 159 -2.11 9.37 14.43
CA PHE A 159 -1.00 8.70 15.10
C PHE A 159 -0.22 9.64 16.01
N SER A 160 0.09 9.18 17.20
CA SER A 160 1.09 9.74 18.11
C SER A 160 1.72 8.62 18.92
N THR A 161 2.92 8.82 19.49
CA THR A 161 3.54 7.84 20.40
C THR A 161 2.75 7.62 21.70
N LYS A 162 1.69 8.42 21.93
CA LYS A 162 0.76 8.31 23.06
C LYS A 162 -0.67 7.96 22.59
N TRP A 163 -0.81 7.27 21.47
CA TRP A 163 -2.11 6.99 20.84
C TRP A 163 -3.08 6.19 21.74
N ASN A 164 -2.54 5.42 22.69
CA ASN A 164 -3.29 4.58 23.63
C ASN A 164 -3.34 5.15 25.07
N SER A 165 -2.98 6.42 25.26
CA SER A 165 -2.96 7.08 26.58
C SER A 165 -4.29 7.68 26.94
#